data_55ef9a6bc7f6e53810864f4ccbe2c87d
#
_entry.id   55ef9a6bc7f6e53810864f4ccbe2c87d
#
_cell.length_a   1.000
_cell.length_b   1.000
_cell.length_c   1.000
_cell.angle_alpha   90.00
_cell.angle_beta   90.00
_cell.angle_gamma   90.00
#
_symmetry.space_group_name_H-M   'P 1'
#
loop_
_entity.id
_entity.type
_entity.pdbx_description
1 polymer ?
#
loop_
_entity_poly.entity_id
_entity_poly.type
_entity_poly.pdbx_seq_one_letter_code
_entity_poly.pdbx_strand_id
1 'polypeptide(L)'
;MTRPSGSSEPPTGENTRTLSDIGEDAIGFGQLELRTVKDCLLRPAAVLQAYMGGGPTGGGDYARPMRLFLTLCGILMLQIFLMGGTSTMLEGLPPEEIDPLLEAAGKSRDAFMADADSWMSLVLVPITAGFYAVFSAPLLRWWDKEDLGWRRSFRATFHFLNVWTIPFVPLGFLAYHPASLGWSMLVMTAFAFAAFLRVGKGRWYESPLAGFGKATLITLFNLISTFFASVPIMAIGVAGGILG
;
A
#
# COMPACT_ATOMS: atom_id res chain seq x y z
N MET A 1 -29.79 -17.46 65.33
CA MET A 1 -28.88 -16.55 64.64
C MET A 1 -27.81 -17.39 63.85
N THR A 2 -28.10 -17.69 62.62
CA THR A 2 -27.24 -18.48 61.76
C THR A 2 -26.80 -17.61 60.58
N ARG A 3 -25.51 -17.32 60.43
CA ARG A 3 -24.90 -16.60 59.33
C ARG A 3 -24.90 -17.52 58.11
N PRO A 4 -25.26 -17.06 56.90
CA PRO A 4 -25.01 -17.78 55.68
C PRO A 4 -23.54 -17.59 55.29
N SER A 5 -22.89 -18.73 54.99
CA SER A 5 -21.56 -18.84 54.43
C SER A 5 -21.56 -18.28 53.02
N GLY A 6 -20.79 -17.22 52.76
CA GLY A 6 -20.50 -16.74 51.43
C GLY A 6 -19.64 -17.71 50.66
N SER A 7 -20.15 -18.26 49.59
CA SER A 7 -19.39 -18.94 48.59
C SER A 7 -18.61 -17.91 47.77
N SER A 8 -17.30 -17.85 47.99
CA SER A 8 -16.37 -17.17 47.14
C SER A 8 -16.22 -17.98 45.84
N GLU A 9 -16.96 -17.59 44.82
CA GLU A 9 -16.62 -18.03 43.44
C GLU A 9 -15.23 -17.50 43.10
N PRO A 10 -14.33 -18.32 42.56
CA PRO A 10 -13.05 -17.86 42.05
C PRO A 10 -13.30 -17.00 40.78
N PRO A 11 -12.52 -15.95 40.53
CA PRO A 11 -12.63 -15.16 39.33
C PRO A 11 -12.17 -16.01 38.12
N THR A 12 -13.09 -16.68 37.47
CA THR A 12 -12.91 -17.31 36.18
C THR A 12 -12.94 -16.22 35.11
N GLY A 13 -11.82 -15.57 34.88
CA GLY A 13 -11.69 -14.47 33.90
C GLY A 13 -10.27 -14.11 33.60
N GLU A 14 -9.29 -14.99 33.82
CA GLU A 14 -7.91 -14.77 33.38
C GLU A 14 -7.73 -15.27 31.93
N ASN A 15 -7.91 -14.33 31.01
CA ASN A 15 -7.01 -14.06 29.89
C ASN A 15 -6.46 -15.27 29.14
N THR A 16 -7.29 -15.93 28.34
CA THR A 16 -6.82 -16.40 27.06
C THR A 16 -6.67 -15.17 26.17
N ARG A 17 -5.55 -14.43 26.30
CA ARG A 17 -5.07 -13.57 25.23
C ARG A 17 -4.91 -14.49 24.04
N THR A 18 -5.88 -14.43 23.13
CA THR A 18 -5.86 -15.24 21.90
C THR A 18 -4.70 -14.76 21.05
N LEU A 19 -4.13 -15.63 20.21
CA LEU A 19 -3.08 -15.25 19.24
C LEU A 19 -3.52 -14.04 18.40
N SER A 20 -4.83 -13.77 18.27
CA SER A 20 -5.38 -12.58 17.65
C SER A 20 -5.06 -11.30 18.42
N ASP A 21 -5.07 -11.32 19.76
CA ASP A 21 -4.78 -10.14 20.59
C ASP A 21 -3.29 -9.78 20.53
N ILE A 22 -2.43 -10.82 20.47
CA ILE A 22 -0.98 -10.64 20.28
C ILE A 22 -0.69 -10.09 18.87
N GLY A 23 -1.39 -10.58 17.85
CA GLY A 23 -1.28 -10.08 16.48
C GLY A 23 -1.78 -8.64 16.34
N GLU A 24 -2.85 -8.29 17.05
CA GLU A 24 -3.40 -6.93 17.08
C GLU A 24 -2.45 -5.95 17.76
N ASP A 25 -1.83 -6.35 18.86
CA ASP A 25 -0.87 -5.53 19.61
C ASP A 25 0.48 -5.39 18.86
N ALA A 26 0.95 -6.47 18.21
CA ALA A 26 2.28 -6.50 17.59
C ALA A 26 2.30 -5.94 16.15
N ILE A 27 1.25 -6.19 15.35
CA ILE A 27 1.21 -5.85 13.91
C ILE A 27 0.17 -4.77 13.64
N GLY A 28 -0.69 -4.45 14.61
CA GLY A 28 -1.83 -3.54 14.43
C GLY A 28 -2.87 -4.07 13.42
N PHE A 29 -2.91 -5.39 13.20
CA PHE A 29 -3.77 -6.07 12.24
C PHE A 29 -4.77 -6.97 12.99
N GLY A 30 -5.89 -6.39 13.38
CA GLY A 30 -6.92 -7.07 14.15
C GLY A 30 -8.11 -7.55 13.30
N GLN A 31 -9.17 -7.96 13.99
CA GLN A 31 -10.40 -8.43 13.34
C GLN A 31 -11.04 -7.37 12.42
N LEU A 32 -10.86 -6.08 12.77
CA LEU A 32 -11.38 -4.97 11.98
C LEU A 32 -10.68 -4.84 10.63
N GLU A 33 -9.36 -4.98 10.61
CA GLU A 33 -8.55 -4.97 9.41
C GLU A 33 -8.87 -6.19 8.52
N LEU A 34 -8.97 -7.40 9.10
CA LEU A 34 -9.34 -8.62 8.37
C LEU A 34 -10.72 -8.51 7.73
N ARG A 35 -11.71 -8.00 8.48
CA ARG A 35 -13.05 -7.73 7.94
C ARG A 35 -12.96 -6.72 6.78
N THR A 36 -12.19 -5.66 6.94
CA THR A 36 -12.02 -4.64 5.91
C THR A 36 -11.36 -5.21 4.66
N VAL A 37 -10.30 -6.01 4.81
CA VAL A 37 -9.64 -6.71 3.70
C VAL A 37 -10.62 -7.61 2.94
N LYS A 38 -11.39 -8.44 3.66
CA LYS A 38 -12.41 -9.29 3.07
C LYS A 38 -13.44 -8.48 2.28
N ASP A 39 -13.97 -7.41 2.88
CA ASP A 39 -15.00 -6.59 2.24
C ASP A 39 -14.45 -5.72 1.09
N CYS A 40 -13.19 -5.29 1.14
CA CYS A 40 -12.50 -4.68 0.00
C CYS A 40 -12.40 -5.64 -1.20
N LEU A 41 -12.22 -6.95 -0.97
CA LEU A 41 -12.20 -7.94 -2.05
C LEU A 41 -13.59 -8.29 -2.57
N LEU A 42 -14.59 -8.43 -1.70
CA LEU A 42 -15.91 -8.93 -2.08
C LEU A 42 -16.88 -7.82 -2.52
N ARG A 43 -16.91 -6.69 -1.82
CA ARG A 43 -17.87 -5.59 -2.01
C ARG A 43 -17.24 -4.20 -1.82
N PRO A 44 -16.21 -3.86 -2.62
CA PRO A 44 -15.43 -2.64 -2.42
C PRO A 44 -16.24 -1.35 -2.53
N ALA A 45 -17.28 -1.31 -3.37
CA ALA A 45 -18.16 -0.15 -3.49
C ALA A 45 -18.94 0.13 -2.18
N ALA A 46 -19.37 -0.90 -1.46
CA ALA A 46 -20.06 -0.74 -0.17
C ALA A 46 -19.11 -0.18 0.90
N VAL A 47 -17.87 -0.65 0.94
CA VAL A 47 -16.83 -0.11 1.82
C VAL A 47 -16.56 1.36 1.52
N LEU A 48 -16.46 1.74 0.22
CA LEU A 48 -16.31 3.14 -0.17
C LEU A 48 -17.47 4.00 0.35
N GLN A 49 -18.72 3.54 0.18
CA GLN A 49 -19.89 4.26 0.66
C GLN A 49 -19.87 4.47 2.17
N ALA A 50 -19.46 3.46 2.95
CA ALA A 50 -19.30 3.57 4.40
C ALA A 50 -18.26 4.64 4.77
N TYR A 51 -17.14 4.72 4.04
CA TYR A 51 -16.14 5.77 4.25
C TYR A 51 -16.62 7.17 3.88
N MET A 52 -17.55 7.28 2.93
CA MET A 52 -18.10 8.58 2.51
C MET A 52 -19.23 9.05 3.41
N GLY A 53 -20.08 8.13 3.90
CA GLY A 53 -21.21 8.43 4.79
C GLY A 53 -20.82 8.69 6.25
N GLY A 54 -19.69 8.19 6.70
CA GLY A 54 -19.22 8.35 8.08
C GLY A 54 -18.67 9.76 8.36
N GLY A 55 -18.99 10.31 9.54
CA GLY A 55 -18.52 11.61 10.01
C GLY A 55 -16.97 11.76 10.05
N PRO A 56 -16.41 12.59 10.95
CA PRO A 56 -14.96 12.87 10.99
C PRO A 56 -14.06 11.65 11.11
N THR A 57 -14.53 10.57 11.73
CA THR A 57 -13.79 9.30 11.89
C THR A 57 -13.92 8.37 10.69
N GLY A 58 -14.96 8.50 9.86
CA GLY A 58 -15.23 7.78 8.62
C GLY A 58 -15.17 6.25 8.71
N GLY A 59 -16.24 5.58 8.28
CA GLY A 59 -16.19 4.14 8.06
C GLY A 59 -16.66 3.25 9.21
N GLY A 60 -16.95 3.78 10.41
CA GLY A 60 -17.56 3.06 11.54
C GLY A 60 -17.07 1.62 11.79
N ASP A 61 -17.56 0.71 10.95
CA ASP A 61 -17.30 -0.74 11.03
C ASP A 61 -16.05 -1.21 10.26
N TYR A 62 -15.25 -0.30 9.70
CA TYR A 62 -14.07 -0.61 8.90
C TYR A 62 -12.82 0.09 9.41
N ALA A 63 -11.67 -0.54 9.21
CA ALA A 63 -10.37 0.05 9.49
C ALA A 63 -10.18 1.35 8.69
N ARG A 64 -9.47 2.31 9.27
CA ARG A 64 -9.16 3.57 8.56
C ARG A 64 -8.38 3.28 7.28
N PRO A 65 -8.82 3.78 6.10
CA PRO A 65 -8.25 3.36 4.83
C PRO A 65 -6.75 3.67 4.71
N MET A 66 -6.29 4.80 5.25
CA MET A 66 -4.87 5.15 5.26
C MET A 66 -4.06 4.22 6.18
N ARG A 67 -4.58 3.88 7.38
CA ARG A 67 -3.89 2.95 8.28
C ARG A 67 -3.72 1.57 7.64
N LEU A 68 -4.80 1.03 7.06
CA LEU A 68 -4.75 -0.24 6.35
C LEU A 68 -3.73 -0.19 5.20
N PHE A 69 -3.74 0.89 4.41
CA PHE A 69 -2.80 1.06 3.32
C PHE A 69 -1.33 1.07 3.79
N LEU A 70 -1.02 1.81 4.84
CA LEU A 70 0.34 1.84 5.41
C LEU A 70 0.76 0.48 5.95
N THR A 71 -0.16 -0.29 6.55
CA THR A 71 0.12 -1.66 6.99
C THR A 71 0.44 -2.57 5.80
N LEU A 72 -0.34 -2.50 4.71
CA LEU A 72 -0.06 -3.25 3.49
C LEU A 72 1.29 -2.85 2.86
N CYS A 73 1.61 -1.56 2.85
CA CYS A 73 2.92 -1.06 2.43
C CYS A 73 4.06 -1.64 3.29
N GLY A 74 3.88 -1.70 4.61
CA GLY A 74 4.86 -2.32 5.52
C GLY A 74 5.09 -3.80 5.21
N ILE A 75 4.03 -4.55 4.89
CA ILE A 75 4.15 -5.96 4.48
C ILE A 75 4.93 -6.06 3.15
N LEU A 76 4.64 -5.22 2.17
CA LEU A 76 5.37 -5.19 0.90
C LEU A 76 6.85 -4.83 1.09
N MET A 77 7.15 -3.85 1.95
CA MET A 77 8.54 -3.50 2.30
C MET A 77 9.28 -4.68 2.93
N LEU A 78 8.63 -5.38 3.87
CA LEU A 78 9.20 -6.59 4.47
C LEU A 78 9.47 -7.67 3.42
N GLN A 79 8.56 -7.88 2.47
CA GLN A 79 8.76 -8.82 1.37
C GLN A 79 9.97 -8.43 0.52
N ILE A 80 10.12 -7.16 0.12
CA ILE A 80 11.28 -6.66 -0.63
C ILE A 80 12.58 -6.95 0.14
N PHE A 81 12.60 -6.61 1.43
CA PHE A 81 13.76 -6.84 2.28
C PHE A 81 14.14 -8.32 2.36
N LEU A 82 13.16 -9.22 2.53
CA LEU A 82 13.39 -10.67 2.58
C LEU A 82 13.86 -11.26 1.24
N MET A 83 13.61 -10.58 0.14
CA MET A 83 14.02 -11.01 -1.20
C MET A 83 15.39 -10.49 -1.65
N GLY A 84 16.09 -9.73 -0.81
CA GLY A 84 17.41 -9.21 -1.10
C GLY A 84 17.40 -7.84 -1.81
N GLY A 85 16.28 -7.12 -1.74
CA GLY A 85 16.24 -5.70 -2.11
C GLY A 85 15.82 -5.39 -3.55
N THR A 86 16.25 -4.23 -4.06
CA THR A 86 15.87 -3.65 -5.35
C THR A 86 17.05 -3.39 -6.28
N SER A 87 18.16 -4.13 -6.12
CA SER A 87 19.43 -3.95 -6.85
C SER A 87 19.29 -3.79 -8.37
N THR A 88 18.30 -4.46 -8.95
CA THR A 88 18.02 -4.42 -10.38
C THR A 88 17.75 -3.03 -10.96
N MET A 89 17.36 -2.05 -10.14
CA MET A 89 17.11 -0.68 -10.63
C MET A 89 18.40 0.05 -10.99
N LEU A 90 19.50 -0.22 -10.29
CA LEU A 90 20.82 0.39 -10.58
C LEU A 90 21.68 -0.48 -11.48
N GLU A 91 21.50 -1.79 -11.47
CA GLU A 91 22.26 -2.74 -12.33
C GLU A 91 22.08 -2.44 -13.83
N GLY A 92 20.93 -1.85 -14.21
CA GLY A 92 20.62 -1.45 -15.57
C GLY A 92 21.33 -0.17 -16.03
N LEU A 93 22.02 0.55 -15.16
CA LEU A 93 22.76 1.76 -15.54
C LEU A 93 24.06 1.41 -16.28
N PRO A 94 24.40 2.14 -17.35
CA PRO A 94 25.64 1.93 -18.05
C PRO A 94 26.86 2.26 -17.16
N PRO A 95 28.01 1.59 -17.37
CA PRO A 95 29.21 1.81 -16.56
C PRO A 95 29.63 3.28 -16.51
N GLU A 96 29.45 4.03 -17.60
CA GLU A 96 29.82 5.45 -17.71
C GLU A 96 29.06 6.33 -16.72
N GLU A 97 27.88 5.91 -16.26
CA GLU A 97 27.08 6.62 -15.25
C GLU A 97 27.43 6.18 -13.83
N ILE A 98 27.87 4.95 -13.63
CA ILE A 98 28.19 4.39 -12.31
C ILE A 98 29.63 4.72 -11.91
N ASP A 99 30.60 4.63 -12.82
CA ASP A 99 32.01 4.78 -12.50
C ASP A 99 32.36 6.11 -11.78
N PRO A 100 31.81 7.27 -12.18
CA PRO A 100 32.03 8.53 -11.45
C PRO A 100 31.46 8.49 -10.02
N LEU A 101 30.36 7.75 -9.81
CA LEU A 101 29.75 7.62 -8.48
C LEU A 101 30.60 6.74 -7.58
N LEU A 102 31.18 5.66 -8.12
CA LEU A 102 32.11 4.78 -7.40
C LEU A 102 33.38 5.52 -6.99
N GLU A 103 33.95 6.33 -7.90
CA GLU A 103 35.11 7.15 -7.62
C GLU A 103 34.82 8.18 -6.50
N ALA A 104 33.65 8.84 -6.59
CA ALA A 104 33.21 9.79 -5.56
C ALA A 104 32.95 9.11 -4.21
N ALA A 105 32.45 7.88 -4.19
CA ALA A 105 32.21 7.10 -2.98
C ALA A 105 33.49 6.49 -2.38
N GLY A 106 34.53 6.28 -3.18
CA GLY A 106 35.76 5.55 -2.79
C GLY A 106 35.49 4.07 -2.45
N LYS A 107 34.45 3.47 -3.03
CA LYS A 107 33.97 2.11 -2.72
C LYS A 107 34.09 1.19 -3.92
N SER A 108 34.12 -0.13 -3.63
CA SER A 108 33.90 -1.13 -4.68
C SER A 108 32.44 -1.05 -5.19
N ARG A 109 32.23 -1.49 -6.43
CA ARG A 109 30.90 -1.54 -7.03
C ARG A 109 29.89 -2.32 -6.17
N ASP A 110 30.31 -3.47 -5.64
CA ASP A 110 29.43 -4.34 -4.81
C ASP A 110 29.02 -3.65 -3.50
N ALA A 111 29.98 -2.97 -2.83
CA ALA A 111 29.67 -2.23 -1.61
C ALA A 111 28.74 -1.05 -1.87
N PHE A 112 29.01 -0.27 -2.92
CA PHE A 112 28.15 0.84 -3.32
C PHE A 112 26.72 0.37 -3.65
N MET A 113 26.60 -0.72 -4.44
CA MET A 113 25.31 -1.26 -4.83
C MET A 113 24.53 -1.79 -3.63
N ALA A 114 25.19 -2.46 -2.67
CA ALA A 114 24.55 -2.96 -1.46
C ALA A 114 24.00 -1.80 -0.58
N ASP A 115 24.79 -0.75 -0.40
CA ASP A 115 24.36 0.44 0.36
C ASP A 115 23.22 1.16 -0.34
N ALA A 116 23.33 1.40 -1.63
CA ALA A 116 22.30 2.04 -2.45
C ALA A 116 20.99 1.26 -2.44
N ASP A 117 21.06 -0.07 -2.58
CA ASP A 117 19.91 -0.96 -2.55
C ASP A 117 19.19 -0.95 -1.20
N SER A 118 19.95 -0.91 -0.11
CA SER A 118 19.39 -0.80 1.24
C SER A 118 18.54 0.45 1.40
N TRP A 119 19.03 1.60 0.93
CA TRP A 119 18.31 2.86 0.98
C TRP A 119 17.11 2.88 0.04
N MET A 120 17.26 2.39 -1.20
CA MET A 120 16.15 2.31 -2.15
C MET A 120 15.03 1.41 -1.63
N SER A 121 15.35 0.24 -1.09
CA SER A 121 14.39 -0.70 -0.53
C SER A 121 13.57 -0.09 0.61
N LEU A 122 14.20 0.74 1.44
CA LEU A 122 13.53 1.44 2.54
C LEU A 122 12.51 2.47 2.04
N VAL A 123 12.81 3.19 0.96
CA VAL A 123 11.98 4.32 0.50
C VAL A 123 11.07 3.99 -0.66
N LEU A 124 11.29 2.88 -1.37
CA LEU A 124 10.55 2.49 -2.58
C LEU A 124 9.04 2.51 -2.36
N VAL A 125 8.57 1.75 -1.37
CA VAL A 125 7.13 1.61 -1.15
C VAL A 125 6.50 2.91 -0.64
N PRO A 126 7.01 3.60 0.40
CA PRO A 126 6.40 4.83 0.89
C PRO A 126 6.42 5.97 -0.14
N ILE A 127 7.50 6.14 -0.92
CA ILE A 127 7.55 7.17 -1.96
C ILE A 127 6.54 6.85 -3.08
N THR A 128 6.55 5.63 -3.62
CA THR A 128 5.61 5.22 -4.67
C THR A 128 4.16 5.35 -4.20
N ALA A 129 3.87 4.91 -2.98
CA ALA A 129 2.56 5.04 -2.37
C ALA A 129 2.11 6.51 -2.23
N GLY A 130 3.02 7.39 -1.84
CA GLY A 130 2.77 8.84 -1.76
C GLY A 130 2.43 9.43 -3.12
N PHE A 131 3.18 9.09 -4.16
CA PHE A 131 2.91 9.52 -5.53
C PHE A 131 1.54 9.01 -6.03
N TYR A 132 1.22 7.74 -5.82
CA TYR A 132 -0.10 7.21 -6.18
C TYR A 132 -1.23 7.97 -5.49
N ALA A 133 -1.10 8.27 -4.21
CA ALA A 133 -2.10 9.02 -3.46
C ALA A 133 -2.25 10.45 -4.01
N VAL A 134 -1.14 11.15 -4.26
CA VAL A 134 -1.14 12.52 -4.76
C VAL A 134 -1.72 12.62 -6.17
N PHE A 135 -1.40 11.70 -7.06
CA PHE A 135 -1.90 11.71 -8.43
C PHE A 135 -3.35 11.21 -8.54
N SER A 136 -3.77 10.23 -7.73
CA SER A 136 -5.14 9.69 -7.78
C SER A 136 -6.17 10.58 -7.09
N ALA A 137 -5.81 11.28 -6.00
CA ALA A 137 -6.76 12.06 -5.22
C ALA A 137 -7.47 13.18 -6.00
N PRO A 138 -6.79 14.00 -6.83
CA PRO A 138 -7.44 15.01 -7.65
C PRO A 138 -8.40 14.42 -8.67
N LEU A 139 -8.02 13.31 -9.33
CA LEU A 139 -8.87 12.65 -10.33
C LEU A 139 -10.13 12.09 -9.71
N LEU A 140 -10.02 11.37 -8.59
CA LEU A 140 -11.16 10.80 -7.89
C LEU A 140 -12.08 11.89 -7.33
N ARG A 141 -11.53 13.01 -6.87
CA ARG A 141 -12.30 14.19 -6.47
C ARG A 141 -13.06 14.80 -7.64
N TRP A 142 -12.41 14.96 -8.78
CA TRP A 142 -13.03 15.55 -9.97
C TRP A 142 -14.15 14.68 -10.55
N TRP A 143 -14.02 13.35 -10.44
CA TRP A 143 -15.04 12.43 -10.95
C TRP A 143 -16.17 12.15 -9.97
N ASP A 144 -16.02 12.55 -8.73
CA ASP A 144 -17.03 12.32 -7.72
C ASP A 144 -18.26 13.23 -7.98
N LYS A 145 -19.44 12.67 -7.78
CA LYS A 145 -20.70 13.41 -7.95
C LYS A 145 -20.95 14.43 -6.84
N GLU A 146 -20.32 14.22 -5.69
CA GLU A 146 -20.41 15.11 -4.54
C GLU A 146 -19.10 15.88 -4.41
N ASP A 147 -19.15 17.14 -3.96
CA ASP A 147 -17.92 17.85 -3.59
C ASP A 147 -17.39 17.28 -2.28
N LEU A 148 -16.46 16.33 -2.42
CA LEU A 148 -15.90 15.60 -1.30
C LEU A 148 -15.00 16.43 -0.39
N GLY A 149 -14.47 17.54 -0.85
CA GLY A 149 -13.31 18.18 -0.23
C GLY A 149 -12.10 17.23 -0.16
N TRP A 150 -10.93 17.74 0.15
CA TRP A 150 -9.69 16.97 0.13
C TRP A 150 -9.66 15.77 1.10
N ARG A 151 -10.24 15.92 2.29
CA ARG A 151 -10.22 14.87 3.31
C ARG A 151 -10.96 13.59 2.87
N ARG A 152 -12.14 13.75 2.26
CA ARG A 152 -12.91 12.60 1.74
C ARG A 152 -12.26 12.04 0.47
N SER A 153 -11.69 12.90 -0.36
CA SER A 153 -10.95 12.49 -1.56
C SER A 153 -9.76 11.59 -1.20
N PHE A 154 -8.96 11.94 -0.20
CA PHE A 154 -7.88 11.07 0.27
C PHE A 154 -8.38 9.76 0.85
N ARG A 155 -9.52 9.74 1.55
CA ARG A 155 -10.12 8.48 2.02
C ARG A 155 -10.52 7.58 0.85
N ALA A 156 -11.16 8.14 -0.17
CA ALA A 156 -11.53 7.42 -1.38
C ALA A 156 -10.30 6.87 -2.10
N THR A 157 -9.24 7.67 -2.18
CA THR A 157 -7.97 7.30 -2.77
C THR A 157 -7.31 6.14 -2.03
N PHE A 158 -7.15 6.23 -0.71
CA PHE A 158 -6.56 5.14 0.06
C PHE A 158 -7.42 3.88 0.04
N HIS A 159 -8.75 4.01 -0.04
CA HIS A 159 -9.60 2.86 -0.24
C HIS A 159 -9.36 2.22 -1.62
N PHE A 160 -9.33 3.01 -2.69
CA PHE A 160 -9.00 2.52 -4.02
C PHE A 160 -7.64 1.81 -4.05
N LEU A 161 -6.61 2.43 -3.46
CA LEU A 161 -5.28 1.84 -3.35
C LEU A 161 -5.30 0.52 -2.56
N ASN A 162 -6.06 0.42 -1.47
CA ASN A 162 -6.22 -0.83 -0.72
C ASN A 162 -6.81 -1.95 -1.58
N VAL A 163 -7.86 -1.66 -2.35
CA VAL A 163 -8.58 -2.68 -3.15
C VAL A 163 -7.67 -3.36 -4.17
N TRP A 164 -6.69 -2.67 -4.76
CA TRP A 164 -5.77 -3.30 -5.70
C TRP A 164 -4.47 -3.79 -5.05
N THR A 165 -4.05 -3.20 -3.92
CA THR A 165 -2.86 -3.65 -3.18
C THR A 165 -3.11 -4.97 -2.45
N ILE A 166 -4.30 -5.18 -1.86
CA ILE A 166 -4.64 -6.41 -1.14
C ILE A 166 -4.38 -7.68 -1.98
N PRO A 167 -4.91 -7.83 -3.21
CA PRO A 167 -4.64 -9.03 -4.01
C PRO A 167 -3.18 -9.08 -4.51
N PHE A 168 -2.46 -7.96 -4.52
CA PHE A 168 -1.06 -7.91 -4.91
C PHE A 168 -0.11 -8.39 -3.80
N VAL A 169 -0.44 -8.18 -2.53
CA VAL A 169 0.41 -8.59 -1.39
C VAL A 169 0.86 -10.05 -1.47
N PRO A 170 -0.02 -11.07 -1.66
CA PRO A 170 0.43 -12.46 -1.77
C PRO A 170 1.30 -12.73 -3.02
N LEU A 171 1.25 -11.86 -4.03
CA LEU A 171 2.05 -11.95 -5.24
C LEU A 171 3.37 -11.16 -5.15
N GLY A 172 3.59 -10.43 -4.05
CA GLY A 172 4.77 -9.57 -3.87
C GLY A 172 6.08 -10.32 -4.04
N PHE A 173 6.17 -11.56 -3.55
CA PHE A 173 7.36 -12.41 -3.72
C PHE A 173 7.68 -12.71 -5.19
N LEU A 174 6.67 -12.80 -6.06
CA LEU A 174 6.88 -12.94 -7.50
C LEU A 174 7.15 -11.59 -8.16
N ALA A 175 6.53 -10.53 -7.64
CA ALA A 175 6.57 -9.20 -8.23
C ALA A 175 7.96 -8.58 -8.24
N TYR A 176 8.73 -8.83 -7.19
CA TYR A 176 10.08 -8.27 -7.04
C TYR A 176 11.19 -9.17 -7.54
N HIS A 177 10.86 -10.36 -8.07
CA HIS A 177 11.85 -11.22 -8.68
C HIS A 177 12.20 -10.72 -10.10
N PRO A 178 13.49 -10.56 -10.45
CA PRO A 178 13.91 -9.98 -11.73
C PRO A 178 13.28 -10.64 -12.96
N ALA A 179 13.20 -11.98 -12.98
CA ALA A 179 12.64 -12.74 -14.10
C ALA A 179 11.12 -12.53 -14.31
N SER A 180 10.39 -12.08 -13.28
CA SER A 180 8.93 -11.89 -13.34
C SER A 180 8.50 -10.42 -13.29
N LEU A 181 9.44 -9.48 -13.22
CA LEU A 181 9.15 -8.04 -13.07
C LEU A 181 8.18 -7.51 -14.12
N GLY A 182 8.37 -7.84 -15.40
CA GLY A 182 7.48 -7.39 -16.48
C GLY A 182 6.05 -7.91 -16.33
N TRP A 183 5.89 -9.19 -15.99
CA TRP A 183 4.58 -9.79 -15.74
C TRP A 183 3.91 -9.21 -14.50
N SER A 184 4.67 -8.95 -13.47
CA SER A 184 4.16 -8.37 -12.22
C SER A 184 3.61 -6.97 -12.44
N MET A 185 4.27 -6.15 -13.25
CA MET A 185 3.78 -4.82 -13.64
C MET A 185 2.46 -4.91 -14.41
N LEU A 186 2.32 -5.88 -15.32
CA LEU A 186 1.06 -6.11 -16.04
C LEU A 186 -0.06 -6.54 -15.08
N VAL A 187 0.21 -7.48 -14.18
CA VAL A 187 -0.76 -7.96 -13.19
C VAL A 187 -1.18 -6.83 -12.25
N MET A 188 -0.24 -6.03 -11.77
CA MET A 188 -0.51 -4.87 -10.92
C MET A 188 -1.37 -3.83 -11.64
N THR A 189 -1.07 -3.56 -12.91
CA THR A 189 -1.85 -2.68 -13.78
C THR A 189 -3.29 -3.20 -13.95
N ALA A 190 -3.44 -4.51 -14.18
CA ALA A 190 -4.75 -5.15 -14.29
C ALA A 190 -5.55 -5.08 -12.98
N PHE A 191 -4.91 -5.26 -11.83
CA PHE A 191 -5.55 -5.09 -10.53
C PHE A 191 -6.00 -3.65 -10.28
N ALA A 192 -5.18 -2.66 -10.60
CA ALA A 192 -5.55 -1.25 -10.47
C ALA A 192 -6.76 -0.91 -11.36
N PHE A 193 -6.75 -1.37 -12.60
CA PHE A 193 -7.85 -1.21 -13.54
C PHE A 193 -9.14 -1.86 -13.04
N ALA A 194 -9.08 -3.14 -12.65
CA ALA A 194 -10.22 -3.89 -12.12
C ALA A 194 -10.75 -3.29 -10.80
N ALA A 195 -9.85 -2.84 -9.92
CA ALA A 195 -10.21 -2.18 -8.67
C ALA A 195 -11.02 -0.91 -8.93
N PHE A 196 -10.58 -0.06 -9.88
CA PHE A 196 -11.33 1.14 -10.23
C PHE A 196 -12.74 0.81 -10.73
N LEU A 197 -12.88 -0.19 -11.62
CA LEU A 197 -14.19 -0.60 -12.13
C LEU A 197 -15.10 -1.14 -11.02
N ARG A 198 -14.56 -1.87 -10.05
CA ARG A 198 -15.34 -2.44 -8.95
C ARG A 198 -15.72 -1.41 -7.88
N VAL A 199 -14.83 -0.47 -7.58
CA VAL A 199 -15.03 0.56 -6.56
C VAL A 199 -15.91 1.69 -7.08
N GLY A 200 -15.68 2.15 -8.31
CA GLY A 200 -16.23 3.41 -8.84
C GLY A 200 -17.64 3.34 -9.42
N LYS A 201 -18.18 2.12 -9.62
CA LYS A 201 -19.52 1.95 -10.24
C LYS A 201 -20.60 2.66 -9.42
N GLY A 202 -21.38 3.48 -10.10
CA GLY A 202 -22.46 4.25 -9.48
C GLY A 202 -22.02 5.56 -8.80
N ARG A 203 -20.70 5.74 -8.54
CA ARG A 203 -20.15 6.94 -7.92
C ARG A 203 -19.27 7.76 -8.89
N TRP A 204 -18.25 7.14 -9.44
CA TRP A 204 -17.32 7.82 -10.36
C TRP A 204 -17.71 7.65 -11.82
N TYR A 205 -18.52 6.66 -12.14
CA TYR A 205 -19.08 6.45 -13.49
C TYR A 205 -20.42 5.69 -13.43
N GLU A 206 -21.24 5.86 -14.46
CA GLU A 206 -22.53 5.19 -14.60
C GLU A 206 -22.54 4.20 -15.78
N SER A 207 -22.00 4.61 -16.92
CA SER A 207 -21.94 3.77 -18.10
C SER A 207 -20.65 2.95 -18.15
N PRO A 208 -20.67 1.72 -18.68
CA PRO A 208 -19.49 0.88 -18.82
C PRO A 208 -18.37 1.56 -19.63
N LEU A 209 -18.72 2.30 -20.68
CA LEU A 209 -17.75 3.00 -21.52
C LEU A 209 -17.03 4.11 -20.75
N ALA A 210 -17.77 4.92 -19.98
CA ALA A 210 -17.18 5.94 -19.13
C ALA A 210 -16.30 5.30 -18.03
N GLY A 211 -16.73 4.17 -17.47
CA GLY A 211 -15.95 3.39 -16.51
C GLY A 211 -14.63 2.92 -17.09
N PHE A 212 -14.65 2.34 -18.28
CA PHE A 212 -13.45 1.89 -18.98
C PHE A 212 -12.49 3.05 -19.27
N GLY A 213 -12.97 4.16 -19.82
CA GLY A 213 -12.14 5.34 -20.11
C GLY A 213 -11.49 5.92 -18.85
N LYS A 214 -12.26 6.08 -17.76
CA LYS A 214 -11.73 6.58 -16.48
C LYS A 214 -10.76 5.59 -15.81
N ALA A 215 -11.02 4.27 -15.90
CA ALA A 215 -10.11 3.23 -15.42
C ALA A 215 -8.79 3.27 -16.17
N THR A 216 -8.82 3.40 -17.49
CA THR A 216 -7.62 3.58 -18.32
C THR A 216 -6.84 4.83 -17.90
N LEU A 217 -7.53 5.94 -17.71
CA LEU A 217 -6.89 7.20 -17.35
C LEU A 217 -6.21 7.13 -15.98
N ILE A 218 -6.88 6.64 -14.93
CA ILE A 218 -6.27 6.53 -13.60
C ILE A 218 -5.11 5.54 -13.58
N THR A 219 -5.22 4.45 -14.34
CA THR A 219 -4.14 3.47 -14.48
C THR A 219 -2.92 4.08 -15.18
N LEU A 220 -3.13 4.87 -16.24
CA LEU A 220 -2.07 5.61 -16.92
C LEU A 220 -1.41 6.63 -15.96
N PHE A 221 -2.20 7.36 -15.17
CA PHE A 221 -1.66 8.27 -14.17
C PHE A 221 -0.84 7.55 -13.10
N ASN A 222 -1.24 6.34 -12.69
CA ASN A 222 -0.45 5.53 -11.77
C ASN A 222 0.88 5.08 -12.40
N LEU A 223 0.90 4.70 -13.68
CA LEU A 223 2.14 4.39 -14.39
C LEU A 223 3.07 5.61 -14.47
N ILE A 224 2.52 6.77 -14.82
CA ILE A 224 3.27 8.04 -14.82
C ILE A 224 3.79 8.36 -13.41
N SER A 225 2.98 8.15 -12.37
CA SER A 225 3.37 8.33 -10.98
C SER A 225 4.54 7.43 -10.59
N THR A 226 4.58 6.18 -11.06
CA THR A 226 5.70 5.26 -10.84
C THR A 226 6.99 5.82 -11.44
N PHE A 227 6.93 6.35 -12.66
CA PHE A 227 8.07 7.00 -13.29
C PHE A 227 8.58 8.20 -12.48
N PHE A 228 7.68 9.09 -12.04
CA PHE A 228 8.08 10.23 -11.19
C PHE A 228 8.59 9.79 -9.82
N ALA A 229 8.06 8.72 -9.24
CA ALA A 229 8.52 8.17 -7.97
C ALA A 229 9.93 7.56 -8.09
N SER A 230 10.29 6.99 -9.24
CA SER A 230 11.62 6.39 -9.43
C SER A 230 12.76 7.41 -9.29
N VAL A 231 12.54 8.66 -9.69
CA VAL A 231 13.57 9.71 -9.61
C VAL A 231 14.06 9.96 -8.19
N PRO A 232 13.21 10.32 -7.19
CA PRO A 232 13.67 10.48 -5.81
C PRO A 232 14.15 9.18 -5.18
N ILE A 233 13.62 8.02 -5.56
CA ILE A 233 14.08 6.71 -5.07
C ILE A 233 15.52 6.48 -5.50
N MET A 234 15.82 6.65 -6.78
CA MET A 234 17.18 6.51 -7.31
C MET A 234 18.14 7.56 -6.71
N ALA A 235 17.69 8.81 -6.57
CA ALA A 235 18.51 9.85 -5.96
C ALA A 235 18.88 9.52 -4.50
N ILE A 236 17.93 8.97 -3.72
CA ILE A 236 18.19 8.53 -2.34
C ILE A 236 19.12 7.31 -2.34
N GLY A 237 18.92 6.36 -3.25
CA GLY A 237 19.81 5.20 -3.40
C GLY A 237 21.26 5.61 -3.70
N VAL A 238 21.45 6.47 -4.69
CA VAL A 238 22.78 6.98 -5.05
C VAL A 238 23.42 7.74 -3.88
N ALA A 239 22.67 8.61 -3.20
CA ALA A 239 23.17 9.33 -2.03
C ALA A 239 23.53 8.34 -0.90
N GLY A 240 22.73 7.32 -0.66
CA GLY A 240 23.02 6.25 0.30
C GLY A 240 24.25 5.43 -0.07
N GLY A 241 24.43 5.10 -1.35
CA GLY A 241 25.65 4.45 -1.84
C GLY A 241 26.92 5.26 -1.61
N ILE A 242 26.84 6.58 -1.73
CA ILE A 242 27.99 7.49 -1.50
C ILE A 242 28.28 7.67 0.00
N LEU A 243 27.25 7.83 0.83
CA LEU A 243 27.38 8.24 2.23
C LEU A 243 27.48 7.06 3.22
N GLY A 244 26.93 5.88 2.89
CA GLY A 244 26.96 4.69 3.74
C GLY A 244 28.26 3.95 3.61
#